data_b05540de4768a0db557e71d4f54ed21b
#
_entry.id   b05540de4768a0db557e71d4f54ed21b
#
_cell.length_a   1.000
_cell.length_b   1.000
_cell.length_c   1.000
_cell.angle_alpha   90.00
_cell.angle_beta   90.00
_cell.angle_gamma   90.00
#
_symmetry.space_group_name_H-M   'P 1'
#
loop_
_entity.id
_entity.type
_entity.pdbx_description
1 polymer ?
#
loop_
_entity_poly.entity_id
_entity_poly.type
_entity_poly.pdbx_seq_one_letter_code
_entity_poly.pdbx_strand_id
1 'polypeptide(L)'
;HRIYAEYSDLIRKVRFQFQRIRPASLDIIHHVDQGDEIDLTALIRGVIDKKAGVTPSDRVFCRKDKKVRHMSTLLLIDMSASTKDKAADVAAPDKSAPEEATPAAAAPGRAATGEPEEAADGKRVIDIEKESLIVMSEALDALGDQYAMYGFSGRGRKNVDYYVIKAFEEANSEQVKMKICGLEPKQSTRMGPAIRHAASQLSHLEADHRLLILLSDGFPQDHDYGEDRNSREYGIKDTMMAFIEAKRLGIKPFCITIDQAGNDYLKKMCAPEEYLIIKDIAMLPELLPGIVESLMG
;
A
#
# COMPACT_ATOMS: atom_id res chain seq x y z
N HIS A 1 18.35 -15.04 4.85
CA HIS A 1 19.70 -14.69 4.36
C HIS A 1 19.86 -14.86 2.85
N ARG A 2 19.40 -15.97 2.23
CA ARG A 2 19.50 -16.21 0.77
C ARG A 2 18.77 -15.11 -0.04
N ILE A 3 17.51 -14.83 0.27
CA ILE A 3 16.71 -13.80 -0.39
C ILE A 3 17.39 -12.42 -0.26
N TYR A 4 17.90 -12.08 0.92
CA TYR A 4 18.58 -10.81 1.14
C TYR A 4 19.86 -10.66 0.29
N ALA A 5 20.64 -11.74 0.14
CA ALA A 5 21.82 -11.70 -0.70
C ALA A 5 21.47 -11.60 -2.20
N GLU A 6 20.43 -12.31 -2.64
CA GLU A 6 19.96 -12.32 -4.02
C GLU A 6 19.37 -10.96 -4.44
N TYR A 7 18.59 -10.31 -3.56
CA TYR A 7 17.90 -9.05 -3.85
C TYR A 7 18.57 -7.79 -3.25
N SER A 8 19.83 -7.86 -2.82
CA SER A 8 20.53 -6.74 -2.16
C SER A 8 20.57 -5.46 -3.01
N ASP A 9 20.77 -5.59 -4.31
CA ASP A 9 20.80 -4.46 -5.24
C ASP A 9 19.40 -3.87 -5.45
N LEU A 10 18.38 -4.71 -5.55
CA LEU A 10 16.99 -4.28 -5.65
C LEU A 10 16.57 -3.54 -4.37
N ILE A 11 16.86 -4.10 -3.19
CA ILE A 11 16.60 -3.44 -1.90
C ILE A 11 17.23 -2.05 -1.86
N ARG A 12 18.50 -1.93 -2.30
CA ARG A 12 19.22 -0.64 -2.32
C ARG A 12 18.56 0.34 -3.28
N LYS A 13 18.17 -0.11 -4.48
CA LYS A 13 17.49 0.69 -5.50
C LYS A 13 16.15 1.21 -4.99
N VAL A 14 15.33 0.33 -4.42
CA VAL A 14 14.01 0.67 -3.88
C VAL A 14 14.13 1.62 -2.68
N ARG A 15 15.04 1.39 -1.75
CA ARG A 15 15.35 2.34 -0.66
C ARG A 15 15.69 3.73 -1.17
N PHE A 16 16.54 3.81 -2.19
CA PHE A 16 16.92 5.10 -2.80
C PHE A 16 15.73 5.80 -3.43
N GLN A 17 14.87 5.07 -4.16
CA GLN A 17 13.65 5.63 -4.75
C GLN A 17 12.71 6.18 -3.68
N PHE A 18 12.45 5.43 -2.61
CA PHE A 18 11.64 5.87 -1.50
C PHE A 18 12.21 7.09 -0.77
N GLN A 19 13.52 7.18 -0.60
CA GLN A 19 14.16 8.35 0.03
C GLN A 19 13.91 9.64 -0.77
N ARG A 20 13.72 9.55 -2.09
CA ARG A 20 13.37 10.70 -2.94
C ARG A 20 11.92 11.18 -2.76
N ILE A 21 11.02 10.31 -2.32
CA ILE A 21 9.61 10.64 -2.09
C ILE A 21 9.43 11.45 -0.79
N ARG A 22 10.47 11.63 0.02
CA ARG A 22 10.39 12.45 1.24
C ARG A 22 9.98 13.87 0.85
N PRO A 23 8.84 14.39 1.36
CA PRO A 23 8.48 15.76 1.10
C PRO A 23 9.57 16.68 1.67
N ALA A 24 10.12 17.51 0.80
CA ALA A 24 11.04 18.58 1.19
C ALA A 24 10.29 19.80 1.74
N SER A 25 9.04 19.64 2.21
CA SER A 25 8.29 20.75 2.78
C SER A 25 8.83 21.08 4.16
N LEU A 26 9.05 22.38 4.37
CA LEU A 26 9.41 22.93 5.66
C LEU A 26 8.13 23.48 6.29
N ASP A 27 7.81 23.05 7.50
CA ASP A 27 6.77 23.70 8.31
C ASP A 27 7.36 24.93 8.96
N ILE A 28 6.65 26.06 8.85
CA ILE A 28 7.04 27.29 9.52
C ILE A 28 6.34 27.32 10.87
N ILE A 29 7.13 27.15 11.93
CA ILE A 29 6.63 27.26 13.30
C ILE A 29 6.72 28.72 13.70
N HIS A 30 5.56 29.34 13.97
CA HIS A 30 5.42 30.70 14.41
C HIS A 30 5.54 30.84 15.93
N HIS A 31 5.79 32.06 16.41
CA HIS A 31 5.80 32.40 17.83
C HIS A 31 6.82 31.60 18.64
N VAL A 32 8.03 31.48 18.13
CA VAL A 32 9.19 30.90 18.85
C VAL A 32 10.11 32.02 19.39
N ASP A 33 10.81 31.70 20.43
CA ASP A 33 11.78 32.61 21.09
C ASP A 33 13.09 32.74 20.30
N GLN A 34 13.42 31.76 19.46
CA GLN A 34 14.56 31.76 18.54
C GLN A 34 14.20 31.12 17.23
N GLY A 35 14.60 31.72 16.09
CA GLY A 35 14.25 31.23 14.77
C GLY A 35 15.07 31.86 13.65
N ASP A 36 14.85 31.37 12.42
CA ASP A 36 15.60 31.81 11.23
C ASP A 36 15.05 33.13 10.65
N GLU A 37 13.77 33.42 10.89
CA GLU A 37 13.08 34.60 10.38
C GLU A 37 12.25 35.29 11.48
N ILE A 38 11.94 36.58 11.30
CA ILE A 38 11.09 37.33 12.23
C ILE A 38 9.62 37.16 11.84
N ASP A 39 8.77 36.77 12.79
CA ASP A 39 7.32 36.81 12.64
C ASP A 39 6.84 38.27 12.75
N LEU A 40 6.58 38.88 11.59
CA LEU A 40 6.14 40.26 11.52
C LEU A 40 4.82 40.51 12.29
N THR A 41 3.93 39.51 12.33
CA THR A 41 2.66 39.64 13.06
C THR A 41 2.88 39.67 14.56
N ALA A 42 3.75 38.79 15.07
CA ALA A 42 4.15 38.79 16.48
C ALA A 42 4.91 40.06 16.86
N LEU A 43 5.79 40.53 15.99
CA LEU A 43 6.54 41.76 16.21
C LEU A 43 5.62 42.99 16.31
N ILE A 44 4.68 43.13 15.35
CA ILE A 44 3.67 44.24 15.35
C ILE A 44 2.86 44.19 16.64
N ARG A 45 2.43 42.99 17.05
CA ARG A 45 1.68 42.78 18.29
C ARG A 45 2.50 43.21 19.51
N GLY A 46 3.78 42.84 19.59
CA GLY A 46 4.69 43.25 20.66
C GLY A 46 4.90 44.79 20.72
N VAL A 47 4.94 45.47 19.58
CA VAL A 47 4.97 46.95 19.53
C VAL A 47 3.72 47.58 20.07
N ILE A 48 2.53 47.02 19.76
CA ILE A 48 1.25 47.48 20.27
C ILE A 48 1.20 47.29 21.78
N ASP A 49 1.57 46.11 22.27
CA ASP A 49 1.59 45.76 23.71
C ASP A 49 2.47 46.71 24.49
N LYS A 50 3.69 46.99 23.96
CA LYS A 50 4.63 47.97 24.56
C LYS A 50 4.01 49.39 24.65
N LYS A 51 3.31 49.83 23.60
CA LYS A 51 2.63 51.12 23.61
C LYS A 51 1.43 51.16 24.58
N ALA A 52 0.79 50.00 24.81
CA ALA A 52 -0.30 49.86 25.76
C ALA A 52 0.16 49.65 27.21
N GLY A 53 1.49 49.63 27.48
CA GLY A 53 2.06 49.42 28.80
C GLY A 53 2.00 47.94 29.24
N VAL A 54 1.79 46.99 28.30
CA VAL A 54 1.81 45.56 28.57
C VAL A 54 3.18 45.01 28.19
N THR A 55 3.69 44.04 28.95
CA THR A 55 4.95 43.36 28.63
C THR A 55 4.82 42.57 27.35
N PRO A 56 5.58 42.89 26.28
CA PRO A 56 5.51 42.16 25.03
C PRO A 56 6.06 40.74 25.18
N SER A 57 5.60 39.83 24.33
CA SER A 57 6.13 38.45 24.23
C SER A 57 7.48 38.46 23.52
N ASP A 58 8.42 37.66 24.02
CA ASP A 58 9.75 37.48 23.39
C ASP A 58 9.68 36.51 22.18
N ARG A 59 8.51 35.87 21.95
CA ARG A 59 8.31 34.88 20.87
C ARG A 59 7.95 35.59 19.55
N VAL A 60 8.93 36.24 18.95
CA VAL A 60 8.78 37.05 17.73
C VAL A 60 9.48 36.45 16.51
N PHE A 61 9.92 35.20 16.61
CA PHE A 61 10.59 34.51 15.49
C PHE A 61 9.72 33.38 14.90
N CYS A 62 10.08 33.03 13.66
CA CYS A 62 9.64 31.80 12.99
C CYS A 62 10.85 30.90 12.78
N ARG A 63 10.64 29.59 12.91
CA ARG A 63 11.63 28.57 12.59
C ARG A 63 11.11 27.64 11.51
N LYS A 64 11.96 27.32 10.54
CA LYS A 64 11.66 26.33 9.49
C LYS A 64 12.10 24.95 9.97
N ASP A 65 11.16 24.14 10.41
CA ASP A 65 11.43 22.75 10.74
C ASP A 65 11.09 21.83 9.55
N LYS A 66 11.87 20.77 9.39
CA LYS A 66 11.54 19.75 8.38
C LYS A 66 10.22 19.11 8.79
N LYS A 67 9.24 19.14 7.89
CA LYS A 67 7.99 18.43 8.09
C LYS A 67 8.29 16.94 8.28
N VAL A 68 8.00 16.42 9.47
CA VAL A 68 8.07 14.98 9.71
C VAL A 68 6.88 14.37 8.98
N ARG A 69 7.17 13.46 8.06
CA ARG A 69 6.13 12.73 7.35
C ARG A 69 5.46 11.76 8.32
N HIS A 70 4.17 11.94 8.53
CA HIS A 70 3.34 10.99 9.28
C HIS A 70 2.51 10.15 8.30
N MET A 71 3.09 9.07 7.78
CA MET A 71 2.38 8.12 6.93
C MET A 71 2.29 6.76 7.61
N SER A 72 1.10 6.16 7.54
CA SER A 72 0.87 4.78 7.98
C SER A 72 0.39 3.95 6.80
N THR A 73 1.10 2.86 6.51
CA THR A 73 0.81 1.96 5.40
C THR A 73 0.46 0.57 5.91
N LEU A 74 -0.65 0.00 5.46
CA LEU A 74 -1.01 -1.37 5.72
C LEU A 74 -1.01 -2.16 4.41
N LEU A 75 -0.20 -3.20 4.37
CA LEU A 75 -0.18 -4.18 3.28
C LEU A 75 -1.09 -5.34 3.67
N LEU A 76 -2.14 -5.55 2.89
CA LEU A 76 -3.10 -6.63 3.08
C LEU A 76 -2.92 -7.66 1.96
N ILE A 77 -2.49 -8.87 2.32
CA ILE A 77 -2.04 -9.91 1.40
C ILE A 77 -3.10 -10.99 1.31
N ASP A 78 -3.55 -11.28 0.11
CA ASP A 78 -4.41 -12.42 -0.17
C ASP A 78 -3.62 -13.72 -0.04
N MET A 79 -4.06 -14.60 0.85
CA MET A 79 -3.47 -15.92 1.07
C MET A 79 -4.40 -17.02 0.56
N SER A 80 -5.14 -16.75 -0.51
CA SER A 80 -6.08 -17.74 -1.06
C SER A 80 -5.38 -18.93 -1.71
N ALA A 81 -6.16 -19.96 -2.02
CA ALA A 81 -5.64 -21.21 -2.57
C ALA A 81 -4.99 -21.04 -3.95
N SER A 82 -5.43 -20.03 -4.73
CA SER A 82 -4.88 -19.69 -6.05
C SER A 82 -3.40 -19.33 -6.00
N THR A 83 -2.93 -18.73 -4.90
CA THR A 83 -1.51 -18.38 -4.73
C THR A 83 -0.58 -19.60 -4.72
N LYS A 84 -1.13 -20.82 -4.69
CA LYS A 84 -0.40 -22.09 -4.86
C LYS A 84 0.05 -22.34 -6.30
N ASP A 85 -0.65 -21.74 -7.26
CA ASP A 85 -0.41 -21.97 -8.67
C ASP A 85 0.94 -21.36 -9.10
N LYS A 86 1.48 -21.87 -10.21
CA LYS A 86 2.72 -21.31 -10.76
C LYS A 86 2.46 -19.92 -11.30
N ALA A 87 3.36 -19.00 -11.03
CA ALA A 87 3.23 -17.61 -11.48
C ALA A 87 3.11 -17.49 -13.01
N ALA A 88 3.80 -18.34 -13.77
CA ALA A 88 3.71 -18.38 -15.23
C ALA A 88 2.31 -18.80 -15.74
N ASP A 89 1.60 -19.66 -15.02
CA ASP A 89 0.26 -20.14 -15.41
C ASP A 89 -0.81 -19.07 -15.14
N VAL A 90 -0.66 -18.27 -14.09
CA VAL A 90 -1.59 -17.19 -13.71
C VAL A 90 -1.45 -15.99 -14.66
N ALA A 91 -0.25 -15.71 -15.13
CA ALA A 91 0.02 -14.60 -16.06
C ALA A 91 -0.41 -14.89 -17.51
N ALA A 92 -0.78 -16.14 -17.85
CA ALA A 92 -1.21 -16.51 -19.20
C ALA A 92 -2.67 -16.13 -19.42
N PRO A 93 -3.05 -15.48 -20.55
CA PRO A 93 -4.43 -15.16 -20.84
C PRO A 93 -5.24 -16.45 -21.01
N ASP A 94 -6.44 -16.49 -20.38
CA ASP A 94 -7.36 -17.61 -20.49
C ASP A 94 -7.74 -17.85 -21.97
N LYS A 95 -7.35 -19.01 -22.51
CA LYS A 95 -7.59 -19.40 -23.92
C LYS A 95 -9.06 -19.74 -24.22
N SER A 96 -9.97 -19.57 -23.28
CA SER A 96 -11.39 -19.94 -23.41
C SER A 96 -12.33 -18.76 -23.66
N ALA A 97 -11.86 -17.52 -23.76
CA ALA A 97 -12.70 -16.36 -24.07
C ALA A 97 -12.69 -16.05 -25.59
N PRO A 98 -13.84 -15.77 -26.24
CA PRO A 98 -13.89 -15.37 -27.64
C PRO A 98 -13.29 -13.97 -27.82
N GLU A 99 -12.43 -13.86 -28.82
CA GLU A 99 -11.78 -12.63 -29.29
C GLU A 99 -12.83 -11.62 -29.79
N GLU A 100 -13.12 -10.57 -29.06
CA GLU A 100 -13.66 -9.34 -29.62
C GLU A 100 -12.75 -8.16 -29.23
N ALA A 101 -12.00 -7.73 -30.23
CA ALA A 101 -11.05 -6.64 -30.16
C ALA A 101 -11.76 -5.28 -30.26
N THR A 102 -11.55 -4.40 -29.30
CA THR A 102 -11.58 -2.95 -29.54
C THR A 102 -10.54 -2.24 -28.66
N PRO A 103 -9.74 -1.32 -29.20
CA PRO A 103 -8.61 -0.74 -28.53
C PRO A 103 -9.07 0.41 -27.61
N ALA A 104 -8.83 0.30 -26.33
CA ALA A 104 -8.96 1.41 -25.37
C ALA A 104 -7.63 2.16 -25.26
N ALA A 105 -7.73 3.48 -25.30
CA ALA A 105 -6.67 4.45 -25.34
C ALA A 105 -5.68 4.32 -24.17
N ALA A 106 -4.41 4.26 -24.53
CA ALA A 106 -3.29 4.26 -23.59
C ALA A 106 -3.13 5.62 -22.93
N ALA A 107 -3.10 5.65 -21.61
CA ALA A 107 -2.49 6.75 -20.88
C ALA A 107 -0.95 6.69 -21.04
N PRO A 108 -0.22 7.81 -21.09
CA PRO A 108 1.20 7.81 -21.39
C PRO A 108 2.04 7.48 -20.16
N GLY A 109 2.24 6.20 -19.90
CA GLY A 109 3.20 5.68 -18.95
C GLY A 109 4.42 5.15 -19.70
N ARG A 110 5.57 5.68 -19.36
CA ARG A 110 6.89 5.43 -19.93
C ARG A 110 7.19 3.93 -19.98
N ALA A 111 7.40 3.41 -21.17
CA ALA A 111 7.83 2.04 -21.40
C ALA A 111 9.19 1.78 -20.75
N ALA A 112 9.22 0.90 -19.77
CA ALA A 112 10.45 0.29 -19.30
C ALA A 112 10.75 -0.89 -20.23
N THR A 113 11.69 -0.68 -21.16
CA THR A 113 12.30 -1.74 -21.96
C THR A 113 13.35 -2.43 -21.07
N GLY A 114 12.95 -3.46 -20.37
CA GLY A 114 13.83 -4.43 -19.74
C GLY A 114 13.53 -5.79 -20.37
N GLU A 115 14.55 -6.46 -20.85
CA GLU A 115 14.45 -7.82 -21.36
C GLU A 115 14.00 -8.76 -20.21
N PRO A 116 13.18 -9.79 -20.46
CA PRO A 116 12.71 -10.69 -19.42
C PRO A 116 13.90 -11.56 -18.93
N GLU A 117 14.30 -11.37 -17.68
CA GLU A 117 15.21 -12.30 -17.01
C GLU A 117 14.52 -13.65 -16.80
N GLU A 118 15.16 -14.73 -17.26
CA GLU A 118 14.72 -16.14 -17.25
C GLU A 118 14.61 -16.79 -15.85
N ALA A 119 14.13 -16.12 -14.81
CA ALA A 119 14.17 -16.67 -13.45
C ALA A 119 12.81 -17.11 -12.86
N ALA A 120 11.67 -16.84 -13.51
CA ALA A 120 10.34 -17.11 -12.92
C ALA A 120 9.71 -18.46 -13.27
N ASP A 121 10.36 -19.27 -14.12
CA ASP A 121 9.79 -20.53 -14.58
C ASP A 121 9.88 -21.63 -13.50
N GLY A 122 8.81 -21.69 -12.67
CA GLY A 122 8.61 -22.74 -11.67
C GLY A 122 8.31 -22.29 -10.24
N LYS A 123 8.42 -20.98 -9.91
CA LYS A 123 8.04 -20.46 -8.59
C LYS A 123 6.52 -20.31 -8.48
N ARG A 124 5.95 -20.62 -7.31
CA ARG A 124 4.54 -20.35 -6.98
C ARG A 124 4.35 -18.85 -6.76
N VAL A 125 3.13 -18.34 -6.97
CA VAL A 125 2.77 -16.94 -6.68
C VAL A 125 3.14 -16.57 -5.25
N ILE A 126 2.78 -17.40 -4.26
CA ILE A 126 3.10 -17.15 -2.86
C ILE A 126 4.61 -17.04 -2.58
N ASP A 127 5.46 -17.75 -3.32
CA ASP A 127 6.89 -17.69 -3.10
C ASP A 127 7.48 -16.36 -3.60
N ILE A 128 6.97 -15.83 -4.73
CA ILE A 128 7.34 -14.51 -5.23
C ILE A 128 6.78 -13.41 -4.33
N GLU A 129 5.55 -13.57 -3.80
CA GLU A 129 4.99 -12.66 -2.81
C GLU A 129 5.87 -12.56 -1.56
N LYS A 130 6.36 -13.69 -1.02
CA LYS A 130 7.28 -13.70 0.11
C LYS A 130 8.56 -12.89 -0.17
N GLU A 131 9.16 -13.11 -1.33
CA GLU A 131 10.36 -12.39 -1.75
C GLU A 131 10.09 -10.89 -1.85
N SER A 132 9.00 -10.51 -2.51
CA SER A 132 8.57 -9.11 -2.65
C SER A 132 8.28 -8.45 -1.30
N LEU A 133 7.60 -9.15 -0.39
CA LEU A 133 7.31 -8.65 0.96
C LEU A 133 8.57 -8.40 1.78
N ILE A 134 9.59 -9.25 1.65
CA ILE A 134 10.89 -9.04 2.32
C ILE A 134 11.55 -7.77 1.77
N VAL A 135 11.60 -7.60 0.45
CA VAL A 135 12.19 -6.41 -0.16
C VAL A 135 11.42 -5.14 0.25
N MET A 136 10.09 -5.21 0.25
CA MET A 136 9.23 -4.09 0.67
C MET A 136 9.40 -3.75 2.15
N SER A 137 9.49 -4.77 3.02
CA SER A 137 9.70 -4.53 4.45
C SER A 137 10.99 -3.75 4.73
N GLU A 138 12.06 -4.11 4.05
CA GLU A 138 13.35 -3.41 4.14
C GLU A 138 13.28 -1.97 3.59
N ALA A 139 12.52 -1.77 2.52
CA ALA A 139 12.34 -0.46 1.90
C ALA A 139 11.52 0.48 2.79
N LEU A 140 10.39 0.00 3.32
CA LEU A 140 9.51 0.76 4.21
C LEU A 140 10.17 1.07 5.55
N ASP A 141 10.92 0.11 6.10
CA ASP A 141 11.69 0.31 7.34
C ASP A 141 12.73 1.43 7.19
N ALA A 142 13.40 1.51 6.03
CA ALA A 142 14.37 2.55 5.74
C ALA A 142 13.77 3.97 5.62
N LEU A 143 12.46 4.08 5.40
CA LEU A 143 11.73 5.36 5.40
C LEU A 143 11.48 5.90 6.81
N GLY A 144 11.38 5.01 7.79
CA GLY A 144 10.97 5.33 9.15
C GLY A 144 9.47 5.62 9.29
N ASP A 145 8.65 5.31 8.27
CA ASP A 145 7.20 5.38 8.34
C ASP A 145 6.63 4.18 9.09
N GLN A 146 5.45 4.34 9.71
CA GLN A 146 4.76 3.21 10.32
C GLN A 146 4.16 2.32 9.23
N TYR A 147 4.41 1.02 9.30
CA TYR A 147 3.77 0.07 8.41
C TYR A 147 3.45 -1.25 9.09
N ALA A 148 2.42 -1.91 8.59
CA ALA A 148 2.02 -3.25 9.00
C ALA A 148 1.82 -4.15 7.78
N MET A 149 1.92 -5.46 7.99
CA MET A 149 1.68 -6.50 7.00
C MET A 149 0.75 -7.53 7.58
N TYR A 150 -0.37 -7.78 6.91
CA TYR A 150 -1.35 -8.77 7.33
C TYR A 150 -1.74 -9.63 6.15
N GLY A 151 -1.88 -10.93 6.42
CA GLY A 151 -2.47 -11.86 5.47
C GLY A 151 -3.95 -12.08 5.78
N PHE A 152 -4.75 -12.43 4.78
CA PHE A 152 -6.12 -12.85 5.00
C PHE A 152 -6.49 -14.05 4.15
N SER A 153 -7.47 -14.80 4.64
CA SER A 153 -8.15 -15.86 3.90
C SER A 153 -9.55 -16.05 4.47
N GLY A 154 -10.45 -16.72 3.76
CA GLY A 154 -11.80 -16.92 4.23
C GLY A 154 -12.34 -18.32 3.92
N ARG A 155 -13.28 -18.78 4.78
CA ARG A 155 -14.11 -19.95 4.51
C ARG A 155 -15.53 -19.67 4.97
N GLY A 156 -16.29 -19.05 4.10
CA GLY A 156 -17.62 -18.59 4.40
C GLY A 156 -17.63 -17.35 5.29
N ARG A 157 -18.82 -16.77 5.46
CA ARG A 157 -19.00 -15.49 6.17
C ARG A 157 -18.68 -15.51 7.67
N LYS A 158 -18.58 -16.70 8.27
CA LYS A 158 -18.32 -16.87 9.70
C LYS A 158 -16.85 -17.06 10.02
N ASN A 159 -16.04 -17.46 9.06
CA ASN A 159 -14.64 -17.79 9.26
C ASN A 159 -13.80 -16.98 8.26
N VAL A 160 -13.43 -15.77 8.66
CA VAL A 160 -12.49 -14.93 7.95
C VAL A 160 -11.25 -14.82 8.82
N ASP A 161 -10.19 -15.46 8.36
CA ASP A 161 -8.92 -15.48 9.07
C ASP A 161 -8.10 -14.26 8.71
N TYR A 162 -7.44 -13.68 9.72
CA TYR A 162 -6.57 -12.53 9.58
C TYR A 162 -5.24 -12.84 10.26
N TYR A 163 -4.18 -12.88 9.50
CA TYR A 163 -2.86 -13.32 9.93
C TYR A 163 -1.95 -12.12 10.17
N VAL A 164 -1.46 -11.97 11.39
CA VAL A 164 -0.51 -10.90 11.73
C VAL A 164 0.91 -11.32 11.32
N ILE A 165 1.39 -10.74 10.22
CA ILE A 165 2.76 -10.93 9.74
C ILE A 165 3.68 -9.95 10.46
N LYS A 166 3.34 -8.65 10.42
CA LYS A 166 3.98 -7.57 11.15
C LYS A 166 2.94 -6.57 11.64
N ALA A 167 2.85 -6.35 12.93
CA ALA A 167 2.03 -5.28 13.51
C ALA A 167 2.71 -3.91 13.34
N PHE A 168 1.94 -2.82 13.52
CA PHE A 168 2.46 -1.46 13.39
C PHE A 168 3.57 -1.15 14.39
N GLU A 169 3.44 -1.64 15.62
CA GLU A 169 4.37 -1.43 16.73
C GLU A 169 5.57 -2.40 16.69
N GLU A 170 5.50 -3.43 15.85
CA GLU A 170 6.54 -4.44 15.73
C GLU A 170 7.68 -3.92 14.85
N ALA A 171 8.94 -4.03 15.32
CA ALA A 171 10.10 -3.72 14.50
C ALA A 171 10.30 -4.76 13.38
N ASN A 172 10.91 -4.35 12.26
CA ASN A 172 11.30 -5.27 11.18
C ASN A 172 12.44 -6.19 11.63
N SER A 173 12.09 -7.26 12.31
CA SER A 173 13.02 -8.21 12.91
C SER A 173 13.17 -9.49 12.08
N GLU A 174 14.16 -10.32 12.43
CA GLU A 174 14.30 -11.66 11.84
C GLU A 174 13.05 -12.54 12.08
N GLN A 175 12.31 -12.30 13.18
CA GLN A 175 11.06 -13.00 13.44
C GLN A 175 9.97 -12.63 12.41
N VAL A 176 9.87 -11.35 12.04
CA VAL A 176 8.96 -10.90 10.96
C VAL A 176 9.33 -11.56 9.64
N LYS A 177 10.62 -11.61 9.30
CA LYS A 177 11.10 -12.28 8.09
C LYS A 177 10.80 -13.78 8.10
N MET A 178 10.92 -14.44 9.25
CA MET A 178 10.51 -15.83 9.40
C MET A 178 9.00 -16.02 9.21
N LYS A 179 8.16 -15.12 9.74
CA LYS A 179 6.71 -15.13 9.49
C LYS A 179 6.40 -15.00 8.00
N ILE A 180 7.07 -14.08 7.27
CA ILE A 180 6.93 -13.94 5.82
C ILE A 180 7.30 -15.23 5.11
N CYS A 181 8.44 -15.82 5.43
CA CYS A 181 8.88 -17.09 4.84
C CYS A 181 7.92 -18.26 5.12
N GLY A 182 7.24 -18.22 6.27
CA GLY A 182 6.25 -19.22 6.70
C GLY A 182 4.85 -19.04 6.11
N LEU A 183 4.61 -18.04 5.26
CA LEU A 183 3.31 -17.87 4.61
C LEU A 183 3.01 -19.07 3.70
N GLU A 184 1.79 -19.57 3.76
CA GLU A 184 1.32 -20.67 2.95
C GLU A 184 -0.08 -20.40 2.41
N PRO A 185 -0.40 -20.86 1.19
CA PRO A 185 -1.74 -20.74 0.61
C PRO A 185 -2.78 -21.36 1.54
N LYS A 186 -3.94 -20.70 1.67
CA LYS A 186 -5.02 -21.11 2.58
C LYS A 186 -6.29 -21.49 1.80
N GLN A 187 -7.33 -20.70 1.88
CA GLN A 187 -8.65 -21.07 1.36
C GLN A 187 -9.18 -20.05 0.34
N SER A 188 -10.33 -19.44 0.63
CA SER A 188 -11.00 -18.52 -0.30
C SER A 188 -10.61 -17.06 -0.08
N THR A 189 -10.90 -16.24 -1.08
CA THR A 189 -10.60 -14.81 -1.13
C THR A 189 -11.79 -13.99 -0.65
N ARG A 190 -11.89 -13.72 0.66
CA ARG A 190 -12.95 -12.90 1.23
C ARG A 190 -12.47 -11.49 1.57
N MET A 191 -12.38 -10.64 0.55
CA MET A 191 -11.74 -9.32 0.63
C MET A 191 -12.48 -8.32 1.52
N GLY A 192 -13.81 -8.20 1.38
CA GLY A 192 -14.58 -7.15 2.04
C GLY A 192 -14.36 -7.06 3.56
N PRO A 193 -14.58 -8.15 4.32
CA PRO A 193 -14.31 -8.15 5.76
C PRO A 193 -12.86 -7.87 6.13
N ALA A 194 -11.91 -8.39 5.34
CA ALA A 194 -10.48 -8.17 5.59
C ALA A 194 -10.10 -6.69 5.42
N ILE A 195 -10.62 -6.04 4.37
CA ILE A 195 -10.43 -4.60 4.11
C ILE A 195 -11.03 -3.76 5.24
N ARG A 196 -12.26 -4.07 5.70
CA ARG A 196 -12.90 -3.35 6.80
C ARG A 196 -12.12 -3.47 8.09
N HIS A 197 -11.60 -4.67 8.39
CA HIS A 197 -10.77 -4.89 9.57
C HIS A 197 -9.46 -4.12 9.50
N ALA A 198 -8.77 -4.17 8.36
CA ALA A 198 -7.57 -3.40 8.11
C ALA A 198 -7.80 -1.87 8.20
N ALA A 199 -8.90 -1.40 7.61
CA ALA A 199 -9.30 0.01 7.67
C ALA A 199 -9.60 0.46 9.10
N SER A 200 -10.27 -0.39 9.90
CA SER A 200 -10.48 -0.11 11.32
C SER A 200 -9.17 0.06 12.07
N GLN A 201 -8.18 -0.81 11.85
CA GLN A 201 -6.85 -0.67 12.48
C GLN A 201 -6.15 0.62 12.07
N LEU A 202 -6.12 0.93 10.76
CA LEU A 202 -5.51 2.16 10.25
C LEU A 202 -6.19 3.42 10.79
N SER A 203 -7.50 3.40 10.99
CA SER A 203 -8.26 4.57 11.44
C SER A 203 -7.90 5.03 12.85
N HIS A 204 -7.35 4.14 13.69
CA HIS A 204 -6.93 4.46 15.05
C HIS A 204 -5.51 5.05 15.14
N LEU A 205 -4.77 5.07 14.03
CA LEU A 205 -3.42 5.62 14.01
C LEU A 205 -3.43 7.13 13.74
N GLU A 206 -2.58 7.84 14.46
CA GLU A 206 -2.33 9.25 14.18
C GLU A 206 -1.38 9.35 12.98
N ALA A 207 -1.92 9.67 11.81
CA ALA A 207 -1.16 9.84 10.58
C ALA A 207 -1.85 10.85 9.65
N ASP A 208 -1.06 11.66 8.93
CA ASP A 208 -1.56 12.59 7.91
C ASP A 208 -2.10 11.83 6.69
N HIS A 209 -1.40 10.75 6.32
CA HIS A 209 -1.77 9.87 5.22
C HIS A 209 -1.87 8.43 5.68
N ARG A 210 -2.99 7.79 5.37
CA ARG A 210 -3.24 6.37 5.67
C ARG A 210 -3.45 5.62 4.36
N LEU A 211 -2.58 4.66 4.07
CA LEU A 211 -2.63 3.84 2.87
C LEU A 211 -3.00 2.40 3.20
N LEU A 212 -3.96 1.85 2.48
CA LEU A 212 -4.31 0.43 2.51
C LEU A 212 -4.01 -0.17 1.14
N ILE A 213 -2.97 -0.97 1.04
CA ILE A 213 -2.56 -1.62 -0.20
C ILE A 213 -2.98 -3.08 -0.14
N LEU A 214 -3.94 -3.45 -0.98
CA LEU A 214 -4.40 -4.83 -1.15
C LEU A 214 -3.59 -5.50 -2.26
N LEU A 215 -2.96 -6.63 -1.94
CA LEU A 215 -2.29 -7.51 -2.89
C LEU A 215 -3.16 -8.76 -3.08
N SER A 216 -3.54 -9.09 -4.32
CA SER A 216 -4.36 -10.26 -4.63
C SER A 216 -4.01 -10.80 -6.00
N ASP A 217 -4.07 -12.12 -6.15
CA ASP A 217 -3.86 -12.83 -7.41
C ASP A 217 -5.15 -13.07 -8.21
N GLY A 218 -6.31 -12.62 -7.68
CA GLY A 218 -7.60 -12.87 -8.33
C GLY A 218 -8.75 -12.02 -7.79
N PHE A 219 -9.96 -12.40 -8.19
CA PHE A 219 -11.19 -11.72 -7.77
C PHE A 219 -11.74 -12.28 -6.44
N PRO A 220 -12.57 -11.49 -5.71
CA PRO A 220 -13.17 -11.96 -4.46
C PRO A 220 -14.11 -13.14 -4.68
N GLN A 221 -13.74 -14.30 -4.14
CA GLN A 221 -14.50 -15.54 -4.29
C GLN A 221 -14.54 -16.33 -2.98
N ASP A 222 -15.75 -16.74 -2.59
CA ASP A 222 -15.97 -17.64 -1.47
C ASP A 222 -17.24 -18.48 -1.73
N HIS A 223 -17.34 -19.65 -1.09
CA HIS A 223 -18.43 -20.60 -1.33
C HIS A 223 -19.81 -20.09 -0.88
N ASP A 224 -19.89 -19.10 0.00
CA ASP A 224 -21.13 -18.46 0.47
C ASP A 224 -21.17 -16.94 0.18
N TYR A 225 -20.45 -16.49 -0.84
CA TYR A 225 -20.54 -15.12 -1.35
C TYR A 225 -21.75 -14.95 -2.26
N GLY A 226 -22.94 -14.86 -1.66
CA GLY A 226 -24.22 -14.75 -2.33
C GLY A 226 -24.96 -16.09 -2.50
N GLU A 227 -26.19 -16.02 -3.00
CA GLU A 227 -27.05 -17.19 -3.22
C GLU A 227 -26.61 -18.00 -4.44
N ASP A 228 -26.10 -17.33 -5.47
CA ASP A 228 -25.56 -17.96 -6.68
C ASP A 228 -24.02 -18.02 -6.58
N ARG A 229 -23.52 -19.25 -6.46
CA ARG A 229 -22.06 -19.52 -6.39
C ARG A 229 -21.30 -19.13 -7.65
N ASN A 230 -21.99 -19.04 -8.79
CA ASN A 230 -21.39 -18.64 -10.06
C ASN A 230 -21.39 -17.11 -10.23
N SER A 231 -22.15 -16.39 -9.41
CA SER A 231 -22.21 -14.94 -9.46
C SER A 231 -21.06 -14.33 -8.68
N ARG A 232 -20.13 -13.72 -9.39
CA ARG A 232 -19.04 -12.94 -8.81
C ARG A 232 -19.51 -11.59 -8.24
N GLU A 233 -20.75 -11.18 -8.52
CA GLU A 233 -21.25 -9.84 -8.23
C GLU A 233 -21.28 -9.50 -6.75
N TYR A 234 -21.65 -10.45 -5.88
CA TYR A 234 -21.73 -10.18 -4.45
C TYR A 234 -20.36 -9.83 -3.87
N GLY A 235 -19.33 -10.65 -4.17
CA GLY A 235 -17.96 -10.40 -3.71
C GLY A 235 -17.39 -9.07 -4.22
N ILE A 236 -17.66 -8.76 -5.50
CA ILE A 236 -17.27 -7.49 -6.12
C ILE A 236 -17.95 -6.31 -5.42
N LYS A 237 -19.26 -6.38 -5.19
CA LYS A 237 -20.01 -5.32 -4.50
C LYS A 237 -19.61 -5.16 -3.04
N ASP A 238 -19.35 -6.26 -2.33
CA ASP A 238 -18.88 -6.22 -0.94
C ASP A 238 -17.50 -5.56 -0.83
N THR A 239 -16.58 -5.89 -1.74
CA THR A 239 -15.25 -5.29 -1.81
C THR A 239 -15.31 -3.80 -2.18
N MET A 240 -16.16 -3.44 -3.17
CA MET A 240 -16.43 -2.04 -3.53
C MET A 240 -16.91 -1.23 -2.32
N MET A 241 -17.88 -1.78 -1.58
CA MET A 241 -18.40 -1.10 -0.38
C MET A 241 -17.33 -0.95 0.69
N ALA A 242 -16.48 -1.97 0.90
CA ALA A 242 -15.38 -1.90 1.86
C ALA A 242 -14.36 -0.80 1.49
N PHE A 243 -14.07 -0.60 0.19
CA PHE A 243 -13.23 0.51 -0.26
C PHE A 243 -13.88 1.88 -0.01
N ILE A 244 -15.17 2.01 -0.29
CA ILE A 244 -15.93 3.25 -0.01
C ILE A 244 -15.92 3.56 1.50
N GLU A 245 -16.09 2.55 2.33
CA GLU A 245 -16.05 2.69 3.80
C GLU A 245 -14.66 3.09 4.28
N ALA A 246 -13.59 2.51 3.73
CA ALA A 246 -12.22 2.91 4.03
C ALA A 246 -11.95 4.38 3.67
N LYS A 247 -12.40 4.83 2.49
CA LYS A 247 -12.27 6.24 2.07
C LYS A 247 -12.99 7.20 3.02
N ARG A 248 -14.18 6.82 3.54
CA ARG A 248 -14.91 7.63 4.53
C ARG A 248 -14.15 7.79 5.84
N LEU A 249 -13.26 6.85 6.17
CA LEU A 249 -12.34 6.93 7.31
C LEU A 249 -11.05 7.72 7.01
N GLY A 250 -10.96 8.35 5.83
CA GLY A 250 -9.76 9.09 5.41
C GLY A 250 -8.59 8.20 5.02
N ILE A 251 -8.87 6.94 4.65
CA ILE A 251 -7.88 5.97 4.20
C ILE A 251 -7.90 5.93 2.68
N LYS A 252 -6.73 5.89 2.04
CA LYS A 252 -6.56 5.73 0.60
C LYS A 252 -6.36 4.24 0.29
N PRO A 253 -7.39 3.50 -0.20
CA PRO A 253 -7.24 2.12 -0.60
C PRO A 253 -6.64 2.05 -2.00
N PHE A 254 -5.78 1.05 -2.24
CA PHE A 254 -5.19 0.76 -3.52
C PHE A 254 -5.11 -0.76 -3.71
N CYS A 255 -5.50 -1.26 -4.89
CA CYS A 255 -5.48 -2.67 -5.21
C CYS A 255 -4.39 -2.99 -6.24
N ILE A 256 -3.59 -3.98 -5.96
CA ILE A 256 -2.58 -4.49 -6.88
C ILE A 256 -2.89 -5.97 -7.15
N THR A 257 -2.99 -6.33 -8.43
CA THR A 257 -3.25 -7.71 -8.84
C THR A 257 -2.35 -8.15 -9.98
N ILE A 258 -2.08 -9.44 -10.04
CA ILE A 258 -1.42 -10.10 -11.18
C ILE A 258 -2.43 -10.71 -12.16
N ASP A 259 -3.71 -10.76 -11.80
CA ASP A 259 -4.75 -11.27 -12.68
C ASP A 259 -4.93 -10.38 -13.91
N GLN A 260 -4.53 -10.86 -15.08
CA GLN A 260 -4.62 -10.12 -16.34
C GLN A 260 -6.08 -9.86 -16.76
N ALA A 261 -7.02 -10.68 -16.30
CA ALA A 261 -8.47 -10.45 -16.49
C ALA A 261 -9.04 -9.46 -15.46
N GLY A 262 -8.20 -8.94 -14.54
CA GLY A 262 -8.58 -8.03 -13.47
C GLY A 262 -9.34 -6.78 -13.91
N ASN A 263 -9.09 -6.29 -15.12
CA ASN A 263 -9.79 -5.11 -15.66
C ASN A 263 -11.32 -5.22 -15.63
N ASP A 264 -11.87 -6.40 -15.77
CA ASP A 264 -13.33 -6.60 -15.85
C ASP A 264 -14.03 -6.41 -14.52
N TYR A 265 -13.39 -6.81 -13.43
CA TYR A 265 -13.97 -6.68 -12.09
C TYR A 265 -13.42 -5.50 -11.30
N LEU A 266 -12.14 -5.11 -11.49
CA LEU A 266 -11.53 -3.98 -10.78
C LEU A 266 -12.23 -2.67 -11.09
N LYS A 267 -12.60 -2.41 -12.36
CA LYS A 267 -13.41 -1.25 -12.76
C LYS A 267 -14.76 -1.15 -12.04
N LYS A 268 -15.27 -2.28 -11.53
CA LYS A 268 -16.51 -2.33 -10.75
C LYS A 268 -16.25 -2.16 -9.25
N MET A 269 -15.01 -2.38 -8.79
CA MET A 269 -14.63 -2.34 -7.38
C MET A 269 -14.00 -1.00 -6.98
N CYS A 270 -13.19 -0.42 -7.85
CA CYS A 270 -12.37 0.75 -7.57
C CYS A 270 -12.33 1.72 -8.75
N ALA A 271 -11.97 2.97 -8.49
CA ALA A 271 -11.69 3.95 -9.54
C ALA A 271 -10.41 3.59 -10.31
N PRO A 272 -10.24 4.05 -11.55
CA PRO A 272 -9.08 3.70 -12.38
C PRO A 272 -7.72 4.02 -11.76
N GLU A 273 -7.66 5.07 -10.94
CA GLU A 273 -6.47 5.51 -10.21
C GLU A 273 -6.18 4.72 -8.92
N GLU A 274 -7.06 3.79 -8.53
CA GLU A 274 -7.00 3.05 -7.28
C GLU A 274 -6.59 1.59 -7.47
N TYR A 275 -6.22 1.19 -8.67
CA TYR A 275 -5.71 -0.14 -8.91
C TYR A 275 -4.59 -0.19 -9.94
N LEU A 276 -3.80 -1.23 -9.88
CA LEU A 276 -2.77 -1.55 -10.83
C LEU A 276 -2.76 -3.06 -11.12
N ILE A 277 -2.72 -3.40 -12.40
CA ILE A 277 -2.52 -4.77 -12.85
C ILE A 277 -1.05 -4.91 -13.24
N ILE A 278 -0.33 -5.79 -12.58
CA ILE A 278 1.07 -6.06 -12.85
C ILE A 278 1.22 -7.41 -13.53
N LYS A 279 2.21 -7.54 -14.40
CA LYS A 279 2.48 -8.80 -15.10
C LYS A 279 3.12 -9.84 -14.19
N ASP A 280 3.91 -9.35 -13.23
CA ASP A 280 4.66 -10.17 -12.30
C ASP A 280 4.72 -9.45 -10.94
N ILE A 281 4.42 -10.17 -9.87
CA ILE A 281 4.47 -9.66 -8.50
C ILE A 281 5.91 -9.26 -8.11
N ALA A 282 6.92 -9.86 -8.72
CA ALA A 282 8.32 -9.49 -8.51
C ALA A 282 8.63 -8.02 -8.86
N MET A 283 7.81 -7.39 -9.72
CA MET A 283 7.92 -5.96 -10.05
C MET A 283 7.43 -5.04 -8.92
N LEU A 284 6.68 -5.58 -7.95
CA LEU A 284 6.03 -4.78 -6.91
C LEU A 284 6.99 -3.88 -6.12
N PRO A 285 8.17 -4.34 -5.68
CA PRO A 285 9.10 -3.47 -4.96
C PRO A 285 9.57 -2.25 -5.76
N GLU A 286 9.69 -2.37 -7.08
CA GLU A 286 10.09 -1.26 -7.96
C GLU A 286 8.94 -0.29 -8.25
N LEU A 287 7.70 -0.78 -8.31
CA LEU A 287 6.51 0.02 -8.61
C LEU A 287 5.95 0.74 -7.38
N LEU A 288 6.12 0.16 -6.19
CA LEU A 288 5.54 0.68 -4.95
C LEU A 288 5.91 2.15 -4.67
N PRO A 289 7.16 2.61 -4.85
CA PRO A 289 7.51 4.01 -4.65
C PRO A 289 6.64 4.97 -5.47
N GLY A 290 6.45 4.66 -6.77
CA GLY A 290 5.62 5.47 -7.66
C GLY A 290 4.13 5.45 -7.27
N ILE A 291 3.63 4.30 -6.82
CA ILE A 291 2.26 4.17 -6.31
C ILE A 291 2.07 5.05 -5.07
N VAL A 292 2.98 4.97 -4.10
CA VAL A 292 2.93 5.76 -2.88
C VAL A 292 3.00 7.26 -3.20
N GLU A 293 3.88 7.67 -4.13
CA GLU A 293 4.01 9.06 -4.57
C GLU A 293 2.70 9.57 -5.20
N SER A 294 2.10 8.80 -6.10
CA SER A 294 0.83 9.17 -6.74
C SER A 294 -0.34 9.26 -5.76
N LEU A 295 -0.33 8.45 -4.72
CA LEU A 295 -1.38 8.47 -3.68
C LEU A 295 -1.19 9.63 -2.68
N MET A 296 0.00 10.20 -2.59
CA MET A 296 0.27 11.33 -1.68
C MET A 296 0.00 12.70 -2.32
N GLY A 297 0.12 12.81 -3.66
CA GLY A 297 -0.20 14.05 -4.41
C GLY A 297 -1.66 14.30 -4.48
#